data_63c302ef1f7c944739e3a8e41f00a76b
#
_entry.id   63c302ef1f7c944739e3a8e41f00a76b
#
_cell.length_a   1.000
_cell.length_b   1.000
_cell.length_c   1.000
_cell.angle_alpha   90.00
_cell.angle_beta   90.00
_cell.angle_gamma   90.00
#
_symmetry.space_group_name_H-M   'P 1'
#
loop_
_entity.id
_entity.type
_entity.pdbx_description
1 polymer ?
#
loop_
_entity_poly.entity_id
_entity_poly.type
_entity_poly.pdbx_seq_one_letter_code
_entity_poly.pdbx_strand_id
1 'polypeptide(L)'
;KNLDLNRIIIEVDNYFDDFDKVKVQERENIFEKARKINRPLILDGAMGSILQEKKLTSNKRVWSAKSNDDSINEVITLQKDYIKAGADIITTNTFRTNPYSLISSGVTDVVGSVLKAVDLAKRARGRAAVLIAGSNPPVEDCYQVDRTISQKDLEWNHKVHIDALMESGCDFIMNETQSHFDEIKFISKYCGEYLFLRRTRARLLLGWKRSNPFRQS
;
A
#
# COMPACT_ATOMS: atom_id res chain seq x y z
N LYS A 1 11.50 24.48 -10.80
CA LYS A 1 12.27 23.37 -11.41
C LYS A 1 11.24 22.40 -11.95
N ASN A 2 11.18 22.21 -13.27
CA ASN A 2 10.32 21.18 -13.86
C ASN A 2 10.86 19.81 -13.38
N LEU A 3 10.02 19.04 -12.73
CA LEU A 3 10.31 17.64 -12.40
C LEU A 3 10.34 16.83 -13.69
N ASP A 4 11.42 16.10 -13.92
CA ASP A 4 11.53 15.18 -15.05
C ASP A 4 10.77 13.89 -14.72
N LEU A 5 9.46 13.88 -15.04
CA LEU A 5 8.58 12.75 -14.80
C LEU A 5 9.04 11.48 -15.52
N ASN A 6 9.61 11.59 -16.72
CA ASN A 6 10.10 10.43 -17.46
C ASN A 6 11.25 9.74 -16.73
N ARG A 7 12.17 10.53 -16.17
CA ARG A 7 13.28 9.99 -15.37
C ARG A 7 12.78 9.27 -14.12
N ILE A 8 11.81 9.85 -13.40
CA ILE A 8 11.21 9.24 -12.22
C ILE A 8 10.50 7.92 -12.58
N ILE A 9 9.75 7.88 -13.68
CA ILE A 9 9.08 6.67 -14.16
C ILE A 9 10.11 5.57 -14.43
N ILE A 10 11.21 5.88 -15.13
CA ILE A 10 12.28 4.91 -15.41
C ILE A 10 12.95 4.42 -14.13
N GLU A 11 13.22 5.29 -13.16
CA GLU A 11 13.83 4.91 -11.87
C GLU A 11 12.90 3.99 -11.07
N VAL A 12 11.59 4.25 -11.08
CA VAL A 12 10.58 3.40 -10.40
C VAL A 12 10.44 2.06 -11.10
N ASP A 13 10.33 2.02 -12.41
CA ASP A 13 10.20 0.77 -13.17
C ASP A 13 11.46 -0.11 -12.99
N ASN A 14 12.67 0.47 -13.06
CA ASN A 14 13.92 -0.26 -12.82
C ASN A 14 14.01 -0.82 -11.39
N TYR A 15 13.46 -0.11 -10.39
CA TYR A 15 13.44 -0.58 -9.01
C TYR A 15 12.67 -1.91 -8.88
N PHE A 16 11.55 -2.06 -9.58
CA PHE A 16 10.74 -3.28 -9.54
C PHE A 16 11.34 -4.45 -10.33
N ASP A 17 12.12 -4.18 -11.37
CA ASP A 17 12.82 -5.23 -12.14
C ASP A 17 13.90 -5.95 -11.30
N ASP A 18 14.50 -5.28 -10.31
CA ASP A 18 15.47 -5.89 -9.39
C ASP A 18 14.82 -6.71 -8.26
N PHE A 19 13.52 -6.54 -7.99
CA PHE A 19 12.81 -7.23 -6.90
C PHE A 19 12.50 -8.72 -7.15
N ASP A 20 12.63 -9.21 -8.36
CA ASP A 20 12.43 -10.64 -8.68
C ASP A 20 13.36 -11.60 -7.91
N LYS A 21 14.35 -11.06 -7.19
CA LYS A 21 15.35 -11.81 -6.42
C LYS A 21 15.00 -11.98 -4.93
N VAL A 22 13.95 -11.33 -4.44
CA VAL A 22 13.60 -11.36 -3.00
C VAL A 22 12.70 -12.55 -2.69
N LYS A 23 13.12 -13.38 -1.72
CA LYS A 23 12.29 -14.48 -1.20
C LYS A 23 10.98 -13.96 -0.62
N VAL A 24 9.85 -14.38 -1.20
CA VAL A 24 8.51 -14.11 -0.67
C VAL A 24 8.38 -14.80 0.68
N GLN A 25 8.28 -14.06 1.76
CA GLN A 25 7.88 -14.60 3.05
C GLN A 25 6.41 -15.04 2.99
N GLU A 26 6.11 -16.25 3.47
CA GLU A 26 4.71 -16.66 3.67
C GLU A 26 4.06 -15.72 4.69
N ARG A 27 2.94 -15.11 4.28
CA ARG A 27 2.19 -14.16 5.11
C ARG A 27 0.90 -14.80 5.58
N GLU A 28 0.52 -14.51 6.82
CA GLU A 28 -0.76 -14.99 7.34
C GLU A 28 -1.91 -14.42 6.50
N ASN A 29 -2.82 -15.31 6.09
CA ASN A 29 -4.00 -14.92 5.35
C ASN A 29 -5.02 -14.30 6.31
N ILE A 30 -5.52 -13.08 6.00
CA ILE A 30 -6.50 -12.37 6.81
C ILE A 30 -7.76 -13.21 7.12
N PHE A 31 -8.23 -14.02 6.17
CA PHE A 31 -9.40 -14.89 6.37
C PHE A 31 -9.10 -16.07 7.31
N GLU A 32 -7.90 -16.61 7.26
CA GLU A 32 -7.47 -17.65 8.21
C GLU A 32 -7.36 -17.09 9.61
N LYS A 33 -6.81 -15.89 9.76
CA LYS A 33 -6.75 -15.20 11.05
C LYS A 33 -8.16 -14.97 11.61
N ALA A 34 -9.09 -14.47 10.79
CA ALA A 34 -10.48 -14.25 11.21
C ALA A 34 -11.15 -15.55 11.69
N ARG A 35 -10.92 -16.68 11.00
CA ARG A 35 -11.43 -17.98 11.40
C ARG A 35 -10.85 -18.46 12.73
N LYS A 36 -9.53 -18.30 12.95
CA LYS A 36 -8.84 -18.68 14.19
C LYS A 36 -9.36 -17.90 15.40
N ILE A 37 -9.59 -16.61 15.23
CA ILE A 37 -10.04 -15.70 16.30
C ILE A 37 -11.51 -15.93 16.65
N ASN A 38 -12.33 -16.41 15.70
CA ASN A 38 -13.78 -16.65 15.85
C ASN A 38 -14.58 -15.42 16.31
N ARG A 39 -14.16 -14.23 15.86
CA ARG A 39 -14.85 -12.95 16.02
C ARG A 39 -14.46 -12.01 14.87
N PRO A 40 -15.18 -10.90 14.64
CA PRO A 40 -14.74 -9.86 13.70
C PRO A 40 -13.33 -9.37 14.05
N LEU A 41 -12.51 -9.12 13.03
CA LEU A 41 -11.23 -8.47 13.21
C LEU A 41 -11.46 -6.97 13.42
N ILE A 42 -10.72 -6.40 14.36
CA ILE A 42 -10.78 -4.98 14.70
C ILE A 42 -9.68 -4.27 13.92
N LEU A 43 -10.10 -3.34 13.05
CA LEU A 43 -9.20 -2.43 12.37
C LEU A 43 -8.81 -1.29 13.31
N ASP A 44 -7.61 -0.74 13.12
CA ASP A 44 -7.22 0.52 13.77
C ASP A 44 -8.12 1.68 13.33
N GLY A 45 -7.90 2.85 13.91
CA GLY A 45 -8.68 4.05 13.64
C GLY A 45 -7.91 5.12 12.85
N ALA A 46 -8.37 6.35 12.98
CA ALA A 46 -7.85 7.50 12.23
C ALA A 46 -6.37 7.76 12.50
N MET A 47 -5.54 7.69 11.47
CA MET A 47 -4.14 8.08 11.51
C MET A 47 -3.98 9.58 11.20
N GLY A 48 -4.40 9.96 10.00
CA GLY A 48 -4.17 11.30 9.48
C GLY A 48 -4.83 12.39 10.30
N SER A 49 -6.07 12.20 10.78
CA SER A 49 -6.80 13.18 11.60
C SER A 49 -6.10 13.42 12.94
N ILE A 50 -5.62 12.35 13.60
CA ILE A 50 -4.91 12.49 14.88
C ILE A 50 -3.56 13.20 14.68
N LEU A 51 -2.83 12.87 13.62
CA LEU A 51 -1.59 13.56 13.27
C LEU A 51 -1.86 15.04 12.96
N GLN A 52 -3.00 15.35 12.32
CA GLN A 52 -3.41 16.73 12.05
C GLN A 52 -3.74 17.50 13.32
N GLU A 53 -4.48 16.92 14.25
CA GLU A 53 -4.76 17.52 15.57
C GLU A 53 -3.48 17.85 16.34
N LYS A 54 -2.47 16.97 16.21
CA LYS A 54 -1.13 17.18 16.78
C LYS A 54 -0.27 18.17 15.99
N LYS A 55 -0.78 18.75 14.89
CA LYS A 55 -0.06 19.66 13.97
C LYS A 55 1.18 19.03 13.32
N LEU A 56 1.14 17.72 13.08
CA LEU A 56 2.22 16.94 12.48
C LEU A 56 2.01 16.64 10.99
N THR A 57 0.97 17.20 10.39
CA THR A 57 0.68 17.07 8.96
C THR A 57 1.24 18.24 8.16
N SER A 58 1.39 18.02 6.86
CA SER A 58 1.85 19.02 5.89
C SER A 58 0.67 19.60 5.07
N ASN A 59 0.95 20.06 3.85
CA ASN A 59 -0.06 20.54 2.91
C ASN A 59 -1.06 19.41 2.53
N LYS A 60 -2.18 19.79 1.89
CA LYS A 60 -3.26 18.85 1.53
C LYS A 60 -2.81 17.68 0.63
N ARG A 61 -1.73 17.85 -0.16
CA ARG A 61 -1.30 16.83 -1.13
C ARG A 61 -0.61 15.64 -0.48
N VAL A 62 0.34 15.88 0.42
CA VAL A 62 1.05 14.81 1.15
C VAL A 62 0.51 14.59 2.55
N TRP A 63 -0.28 15.53 3.07
CA TRP A 63 -0.99 15.45 4.35
C TRP A 63 -0.20 14.74 5.45
N SER A 64 -0.66 13.55 5.89
CA SER A 64 0.00 12.77 6.94
C SER A 64 1.24 12.00 6.46
N ALA A 65 1.45 11.85 5.15
CA ALA A 65 2.60 11.10 4.65
C ALA A 65 3.95 11.72 5.06
N LYS A 66 4.01 13.06 5.17
CA LYS A 66 5.22 13.74 5.62
C LYS A 66 5.61 13.38 7.07
N SER A 67 4.65 13.00 7.90
CA SER A 67 4.93 12.56 9.27
C SER A 67 5.80 11.29 9.34
N ASN A 68 5.85 10.51 8.26
CA ASN A 68 6.76 9.36 8.16
C ASN A 68 8.23 9.77 8.17
N ASP A 69 8.54 11.01 7.84
CA ASP A 69 9.89 11.58 7.85
C ASP A 69 10.14 12.43 9.08
N ASP A 70 9.24 13.34 9.36
CA ASP A 70 9.42 14.41 10.34
C ASP A 70 8.97 14.02 11.76
N SER A 71 8.11 13.01 11.90
CA SER A 71 7.45 12.65 13.16
C SER A 71 7.36 11.13 13.36
N ILE A 72 8.48 10.44 13.11
CA ILE A 72 8.59 8.97 13.12
C ILE A 72 8.07 8.36 14.43
N ASN A 73 8.46 8.92 15.56
CA ASN A 73 8.09 8.39 16.87
C ASN A 73 6.59 8.51 17.15
N GLU A 74 5.97 9.59 16.70
CA GLU A 74 4.54 9.84 16.85
C GLU A 74 3.72 8.87 16.00
N VAL A 75 4.15 8.60 14.76
CA VAL A 75 3.51 7.59 13.89
C VAL A 75 3.59 6.21 14.54
N ILE A 76 4.77 5.80 15.00
CA ILE A 76 4.96 4.51 15.67
C ILE A 76 4.15 4.43 16.96
N THR A 77 4.13 5.50 17.76
CA THR A 77 3.40 5.54 19.03
C THR A 77 1.90 5.40 18.79
N LEU A 78 1.36 6.12 17.82
CA LEU A 78 -0.06 6.03 17.47
C LEU A 78 -0.47 4.63 17.04
N GLN A 79 0.32 3.98 16.19
CA GLN A 79 0.06 2.60 15.79
C GLN A 79 0.16 1.62 16.98
N LYS A 80 1.14 1.81 17.88
CA LYS A 80 1.25 1.03 19.12
C LYS A 80 0.04 1.22 20.04
N ASP A 81 -0.50 2.42 20.12
CA ASP A 81 -1.67 2.70 20.95
C ASP A 81 -2.92 1.99 20.42
N TYR A 82 -3.10 1.91 19.08
CA TYR A 82 -4.14 1.08 18.49
C TYR A 82 -3.95 -0.41 18.78
N ILE A 83 -2.72 -0.92 18.70
CA ILE A 83 -2.42 -2.31 19.06
C ILE A 83 -2.76 -2.58 20.54
N LYS A 84 -2.39 -1.68 21.45
CA LYS A 84 -2.72 -1.79 22.88
C LYS A 84 -4.23 -1.71 23.14
N ALA A 85 -4.95 -0.94 22.33
CA ALA A 85 -6.41 -0.83 22.40
C ALA A 85 -7.13 -2.08 21.87
N GLY A 86 -6.40 -3.03 21.28
CA GLY A 86 -6.95 -4.32 20.82
C GLY A 86 -7.18 -4.41 19.31
N ALA A 87 -6.56 -3.55 18.49
CA ALA A 87 -6.60 -3.71 17.05
C ALA A 87 -5.93 -5.02 16.61
N ASP A 88 -6.60 -5.77 15.72
CA ASP A 88 -6.07 -6.96 15.05
C ASP A 88 -5.34 -6.62 13.75
N ILE A 89 -5.62 -5.44 13.22
CA ILE A 89 -5.08 -4.90 11.97
C ILE A 89 -4.68 -3.46 12.22
N ILE A 90 -3.46 -3.09 11.82
CA ILE A 90 -3.02 -1.70 11.74
C ILE A 90 -2.77 -1.31 10.30
N THR A 91 -3.09 -0.07 9.92
CA THR A 91 -2.86 0.47 8.59
C THR A 91 -1.51 1.18 8.51
N THR A 92 -0.90 1.11 7.33
CA THR A 92 0.29 1.91 7.04
C THR A 92 -0.10 3.38 6.80
N ASN A 93 0.76 4.32 7.17
CA ASN A 93 0.53 5.75 6.88
C ASN A 93 0.89 6.07 5.42
N THR A 94 0.22 5.38 4.48
CA THR A 94 0.47 5.47 3.04
C THR A 94 -0.68 6.11 2.25
N PHE A 95 -1.68 6.68 2.92
CA PHE A 95 -2.83 7.29 2.24
C PHE A 95 -2.44 8.41 1.24
N ARG A 96 -1.29 9.06 1.42
CA ARG A 96 -0.77 10.12 0.53
C ARG A 96 0.66 9.86 0.07
N THR A 97 1.08 8.59 0.01
CA THR A 97 2.37 8.19 -0.58
C THR A 97 2.25 7.72 -2.02
N ASN A 98 1.09 7.88 -2.65
CA ASN A 98 0.93 7.56 -4.06
C ASN A 98 1.77 8.51 -4.94
N PRO A 99 2.21 8.09 -6.13
CA PRO A 99 3.06 8.88 -7.02
C PRO A 99 2.53 10.29 -7.30
N TYR A 100 1.25 10.42 -7.60
CA TYR A 100 0.62 11.71 -7.89
C TYR A 100 0.79 12.71 -6.74
N SER A 101 0.52 12.28 -5.50
CA SER A 101 0.64 13.12 -4.32
C SER A 101 2.08 13.52 -4.04
N LEU A 102 3.01 12.57 -4.08
CA LEU A 102 4.43 12.80 -3.79
C LEU A 102 5.10 13.67 -4.84
N ILE A 103 5.00 13.31 -6.12
CA ILE A 103 5.64 14.02 -7.23
C ILE A 103 5.12 15.46 -7.33
N SER A 104 3.80 15.64 -7.19
CA SER A 104 3.21 17.00 -7.19
C SER A 104 3.64 17.87 -6.00
N SER A 105 4.23 17.24 -4.97
CA SER A 105 4.79 17.92 -3.79
C SER A 105 6.33 18.01 -3.81
N GLY A 106 6.96 17.59 -4.92
CA GLY A 106 8.41 17.67 -5.10
C GLY A 106 9.19 16.49 -4.52
N VAL A 107 8.50 15.43 -4.07
CA VAL A 107 9.14 14.20 -3.60
C VAL A 107 9.36 13.25 -4.76
N THR A 108 10.59 12.84 -5.02
CA THR A 108 10.97 11.98 -6.15
C THR A 108 11.11 10.51 -5.76
N ASP A 109 11.49 10.22 -4.53
CA ASP A 109 11.60 8.84 -4.01
C ASP A 109 10.23 8.31 -3.56
N VAL A 110 9.42 7.92 -4.53
CA VAL A 110 8.06 7.41 -4.31
C VAL A 110 8.11 6.06 -3.60
N VAL A 111 8.92 5.14 -4.09
CA VAL A 111 9.01 3.78 -3.54
C VAL A 111 9.59 3.81 -2.14
N GLY A 112 10.68 4.53 -1.91
CA GLY A 112 11.28 4.68 -0.59
C GLY A 112 10.31 5.28 0.44
N SER A 113 9.44 6.21 0.03
CA SER A 113 8.40 6.76 0.90
C SER A 113 7.39 5.69 1.36
N VAL A 114 6.98 4.79 0.47
CA VAL A 114 6.10 3.66 0.82
C VAL A 114 6.82 2.66 1.72
N LEU A 115 8.04 2.25 1.35
CA LEU A 115 8.85 1.32 2.14
C LEU A 115 9.05 1.83 3.57
N LYS A 116 9.34 3.11 3.73
CA LYS A 116 9.52 3.75 5.03
C LYS A 116 8.25 3.70 5.86
N ALA A 117 7.10 4.05 5.30
CA ALA A 117 5.82 4.00 6.01
C ALA A 117 5.48 2.58 6.50
N VAL A 118 5.75 1.57 5.68
CA VAL A 118 5.54 0.16 6.06
C VAL A 118 6.56 -0.29 7.13
N ASP A 119 7.82 0.17 7.06
CA ASP A 119 8.80 -0.09 8.12
C ASP A 119 8.34 0.46 9.47
N LEU A 120 7.77 1.67 9.51
CA LEU A 120 7.22 2.23 10.74
C LEU A 120 6.12 1.35 11.32
N ALA A 121 5.21 0.83 10.50
CA ALA A 121 4.16 -0.09 10.93
C ALA A 121 4.75 -1.42 11.45
N LYS A 122 5.79 -1.96 10.80
CA LYS A 122 6.51 -3.15 11.28
C LYS A 122 7.18 -2.91 12.64
N ARG A 123 7.81 -1.75 12.81
CA ARG A 123 8.41 -1.35 14.09
C ARG A 123 7.35 -1.16 15.19
N ALA A 124 6.18 -0.61 14.85
CA ALA A 124 5.08 -0.49 15.78
C ALA A 124 4.54 -1.86 16.19
N ARG A 125 4.34 -2.76 15.23
CA ARG A 125 3.88 -4.14 15.46
C ARG A 125 4.84 -4.92 16.37
N GLY A 126 6.14 -4.83 16.12
CA GLY A 126 7.12 -5.63 16.86
C GLY A 126 6.78 -7.12 16.84
N ARG A 127 6.55 -7.71 18.02
CA ARG A 127 6.17 -9.13 18.18
C ARG A 127 4.65 -9.36 18.33
N ALA A 128 3.83 -8.32 18.25
CA ALA A 128 2.39 -8.46 18.38
C ALA A 128 1.80 -9.24 17.21
N ALA A 129 0.81 -10.11 17.50
CA ALA A 129 0.10 -10.90 16.49
C ALA A 129 -0.95 -10.06 15.75
N VAL A 130 -0.52 -8.95 15.13
CA VAL A 130 -1.35 -7.98 14.42
C VAL A 130 -0.96 -7.98 12.95
N LEU A 131 -1.94 -7.86 12.06
CA LEU A 131 -1.71 -7.73 10.61
C LEU A 131 -1.44 -6.28 10.23
N ILE A 132 -0.62 -6.08 9.21
CA ILE A 132 -0.35 -4.78 8.61
C ILE A 132 -1.07 -4.68 7.27
N ALA A 133 -2.03 -3.77 7.17
CA ALA A 133 -2.72 -3.43 5.94
C ALA A 133 -1.99 -2.29 5.23
N GLY A 134 -1.54 -2.54 4.01
CA GLY A 134 -1.02 -1.49 3.13
C GLY A 134 -2.18 -0.63 2.61
N SER A 135 -2.30 0.61 3.07
CA SER A 135 -3.36 1.53 2.63
C SER A 135 -3.09 2.02 1.22
N ASN A 136 -3.99 1.71 0.27
CA ASN A 136 -3.98 2.21 -1.10
C ASN A 136 -5.18 3.15 -1.33
N PRO A 137 -4.96 4.48 -1.35
CA PRO A 137 -6.00 5.50 -1.50
C PRO A 137 -6.38 5.71 -2.97
N PRO A 138 -7.42 6.54 -3.25
CA PRO A 138 -7.60 7.14 -4.56
C PRO A 138 -6.40 8.00 -4.99
N VAL A 139 -6.18 8.09 -6.30
CA VAL A 139 -5.06 8.89 -6.84
C VAL A 139 -5.22 10.36 -6.51
N GLU A 140 -6.42 10.88 -6.69
CA GLU A 140 -6.78 12.29 -6.45
C GLU A 140 -7.54 12.44 -5.11
N ASP A 141 -8.21 13.57 -4.92
CA ASP A 141 -9.02 13.80 -3.74
C ASP A 141 -10.30 12.95 -3.80
N CYS A 142 -10.55 12.14 -2.78
CA CYS A 142 -11.73 11.27 -2.70
C CYS A 142 -13.07 12.02 -2.65
N TYR A 143 -13.06 13.31 -2.37
CA TYR A 143 -14.23 14.18 -2.40
C TYR A 143 -14.43 14.90 -3.74
N GLN A 144 -13.50 14.72 -4.68
CA GLN A 144 -13.58 15.31 -6.01
C GLN A 144 -14.62 14.58 -6.86
N VAL A 145 -15.54 15.33 -7.47
CA VAL A 145 -16.60 14.76 -8.31
C VAL A 145 -16.04 14.31 -9.65
N ASP A 146 -15.30 15.22 -10.31
CA ASP A 146 -14.73 14.97 -11.62
C ASP A 146 -13.24 14.71 -11.52
N ARG A 147 -12.79 13.61 -12.08
CA ARG A 147 -11.39 13.26 -12.14
C ARG A 147 -10.66 14.11 -13.19
N THR A 148 -9.44 14.57 -12.85
CA THR A 148 -8.61 15.40 -13.76
C THR A 148 -7.44 14.65 -14.35
N ILE A 149 -7.01 13.56 -13.72
CA ILE A 149 -5.91 12.70 -14.17
C ILE A 149 -6.35 11.83 -15.36
N SER A 150 -5.44 11.59 -16.32
CA SER A 150 -5.70 10.67 -17.42
C SER A 150 -5.84 9.22 -16.93
N GLN A 151 -6.55 8.38 -17.71
CA GLN A 151 -6.68 6.95 -17.37
C GLN A 151 -5.31 6.26 -17.29
N LYS A 152 -4.39 6.56 -18.21
CA LYS A 152 -3.03 6.04 -18.24
C LYS A 152 -2.26 6.38 -16.97
N ASP A 153 -2.32 7.64 -16.54
CA ASP A 153 -1.60 8.09 -15.35
C ASP A 153 -2.23 7.53 -14.07
N LEU A 154 -3.55 7.37 -14.03
CA LEU A 154 -4.24 6.71 -12.93
C LEU A 154 -3.78 5.26 -12.77
N GLU A 155 -3.76 4.51 -13.86
CA GLU A 155 -3.35 3.10 -13.88
C GLU A 155 -1.88 2.95 -13.46
N TRP A 156 -1.00 3.78 -14.00
CA TRP A 156 0.41 3.81 -13.61
C TRP A 156 0.57 4.14 -12.12
N ASN A 157 -0.15 5.13 -11.62
CA ASN A 157 -0.09 5.54 -10.22
C ASN A 157 -0.45 4.38 -9.27
N HIS A 158 -1.57 3.70 -9.52
CA HIS A 158 -1.98 2.55 -8.71
C HIS A 158 -1.01 1.38 -8.84
N LYS A 159 -0.54 1.09 -10.05
CA LYS A 159 0.45 0.04 -10.27
C LYS A 159 1.67 0.25 -9.40
N VAL A 160 2.30 1.40 -9.49
CA VAL A 160 3.51 1.73 -8.71
C VAL A 160 3.25 1.64 -7.21
N HIS A 161 2.14 2.21 -6.74
CA HIS A 161 1.83 2.23 -5.32
C HIS A 161 1.50 0.83 -4.76
N ILE A 162 0.70 0.05 -5.48
CA ILE A 162 0.34 -1.32 -5.11
C ILE A 162 1.58 -2.22 -5.11
N ASP A 163 2.43 -2.13 -6.13
CA ASP A 163 3.67 -2.92 -6.22
C ASP A 163 4.60 -2.58 -5.06
N ALA A 164 4.81 -1.30 -4.75
CA ALA A 164 5.60 -0.87 -3.61
C ALA A 164 5.05 -1.39 -2.27
N LEU A 165 3.74 -1.34 -2.05
CA LEU A 165 3.10 -1.89 -0.87
C LEU A 165 3.29 -3.41 -0.76
N MET A 166 3.11 -4.13 -1.87
CA MET A 166 3.29 -5.59 -1.89
C MET A 166 4.73 -6.00 -1.60
N GLU A 167 5.70 -5.32 -2.21
CA GLU A 167 7.12 -5.62 -2.02
C GLU A 167 7.63 -5.18 -0.63
N SER A 168 7.05 -4.13 -0.07
CA SER A 168 7.42 -3.63 1.27
C SER A 168 7.17 -4.62 2.41
N GLY A 169 6.34 -5.64 2.19
CA GLY A 169 6.05 -6.66 3.18
C GLY A 169 4.89 -6.35 4.13
N CYS A 170 3.91 -5.53 3.73
CA CYS A 170 2.60 -5.51 4.37
C CYS A 170 1.89 -6.87 4.18
N ASP A 171 0.97 -7.23 5.08
CA ASP A 171 0.34 -8.54 5.04
C ASP A 171 -0.73 -8.64 3.95
N PHE A 172 -1.40 -7.53 3.65
CA PHE A 172 -2.35 -7.39 2.53
C PHE A 172 -2.53 -5.92 2.16
N ILE A 173 -3.16 -5.65 1.00
CA ILE A 173 -3.52 -4.30 0.58
C ILE A 173 -4.97 -4.02 0.92
N MET A 174 -5.21 -2.86 1.51
CA MET A 174 -6.53 -2.31 1.76
C MET A 174 -6.77 -1.14 0.81
N ASN A 175 -7.61 -1.35 -0.20
CA ASN A 175 -8.07 -0.29 -1.09
C ASN A 175 -9.21 0.45 -0.38
N GLU A 176 -8.95 1.67 0.05
CA GLU A 176 -9.89 2.44 0.86
C GLU A 176 -10.32 3.74 0.18
N THR A 177 -11.50 4.24 0.54
CA THR A 177 -12.03 5.55 0.15
C THR A 177 -12.16 5.76 -1.37
N GLN A 178 -12.26 4.68 -2.14
CA GLN A 178 -12.36 4.72 -3.60
C GLN A 178 -13.73 5.28 -4.00
N SER A 179 -13.76 6.41 -4.72
CA SER A 179 -14.98 7.13 -5.09
C SER A 179 -15.35 6.98 -6.58
N HIS A 180 -14.42 6.58 -7.45
CA HIS A 180 -14.65 6.46 -8.88
C HIS A 180 -14.66 4.99 -9.34
N PHE A 181 -15.70 4.63 -10.12
CA PHE A 181 -15.91 3.24 -10.52
C PHE A 181 -14.83 2.68 -11.44
N ASP A 182 -14.29 3.48 -12.34
CA ASP A 182 -13.21 3.09 -13.24
C ASP A 182 -11.88 2.83 -12.50
N GLU A 183 -11.62 3.57 -11.43
CA GLU A 183 -10.49 3.36 -10.53
C GLU A 183 -10.64 2.04 -9.78
N ILE A 184 -11.82 1.78 -9.20
CA ILE A 184 -12.13 0.49 -8.54
C ILE A 184 -11.97 -0.67 -9.52
N LYS A 185 -12.47 -0.53 -10.76
CA LYS A 185 -12.38 -1.55 -11.80
C LYS A 185 -10.93 -1.88 -12.16
N PHE A 186 -10.10 -0.85 -12.33
CA PHE A 186 -8.67 -1.05 -12.60
C PHE A 186 -7.98 -1.77 -11.44
N ILE A 187 -8.14 -1.27 -10.21
CA ILE A 187 -7.52 -1.85 -9.00
C ILE A 187 -7.91 -3.32 -8.84
N SER A 188 -9.22 -3.62 -8.97
CA SER A 188 -9.74 -4.98 -8.86
C SER A 188 -9.10 -5.94 -9.86
N LYS A 189 -8.98 -5.50 -11.11
CA LYS A 189 -8.33 -6.26 -12.18
C LYS A 189 -6.85 -6.46 -11.87
N TYR A 190 -6.14 -5.39 -11.56
CA TYR A 190 -4.69 -5.43 -11.31
C TYR A 190 -4.33 -6.31 -10.11
N CYS A 191 -5.04 -6.16 -8.99
CA CYS A 191 -4.83 -7.01 -7.82
C CYS A 191 -5.16 -8.49 -8.10
N GLY A 192 -6.20 -8.76 -8.90
CA GLY A 192 -6.56 -10.13 -9.30
C GLY A 192 -5.47 -10.79 -10.17
N GLU A 193 -4.94 -10.08 -11.15
CA GLU A 193 -3.83 -10.54 -12.00
C GLU A 193 -2.54 -10.75 -11.19
N TYR A 194 -2.21 -9.85 -10.29
CA TYR A 194 -1.05 -9.92 -9.42
C TYR A 194 -1.08 -11.16 -8.51
N LEU A 195 -2.22 -11.44 -7.89
CA LEU A 195 -2.41 -12.65 -7.07
C LEU A 195 -2.26 -13.93 -7.90
N PHE A 196 -2.74 -13.93 -9.14
CA PHE A 196 -2.60 -15.05 -10.05
C PHE A 196 -1.14 -15.29 -10.43
N LEU A 197 -0.42 -14.25 -10.83
CA LEU A 197 0.99 -14.34 -11.24
C LEU A 197 1.89 -14.80 -10.09
N ARG A 198 1.71 -14.27 -8.88
CA ARG A 198 2.49 -14.73 -7.71
C ARG A 198 2.18 -16.17 -7.31
N ARG A 199 0.92 -16.60 -7.35
CA ARG A 199 0.56 -18.02 -7.13
C ARG A 199 1.20 -18.93 -8.17
N THR A 200 1.29 -18.50 -9.42
CA THR A 200 1.90 -19.25 -10.50
C THR A 200 3.41 -19.31 -10.36
N ARG A 201 4.08 -18.20 -10.02
CA ARG A 201 5.53 -18.15 -9.75
C ARG A 201 5.93 -19.01 -8.55
N ALA A 202 5.21 -18.91 -7.43
CA ALA A 202 5.46 -19.77 -6.26
C ALA A 202 5.31 -21.27 -6.60
N ARG A 203 4.35 -21.64 -7.44
CA ARG A 203 4.18 -23.02 -7.91
C ARG A 203 5.28 -23.49 -8.87
N LEU A 204 5.79 -22.61 -9.73
CA LEU A 204 6.92 -22.91 -10.62
C LEU A 204 8.22 -23.14 -9.82
N LEU A 205 8.46 -22.34 -8.79
CA LEU A 205 9.61 -22.50 -7.89
C LEU A 205 9.53 -23.77 -7.03
N LEU A 206 8.31 -24.25 -6.75
CA LEU A 206 8.06 -25.50 -6.00
C LEU A 206 7.91 -26.73 -6.91
N GLY A 207 8.18 -26.64 -8.22
CA GLY A 207 8.17 -27.77 -9.15
C GLY A 207 6.79 -28.36 -9.44
N TRP A 208 5.71 -27.65 -9.18
CA TRP A 208 4.37 -28.18 -9.37
C TRP A 208 3.86 -27.96 -10.79
N LYS A 209 4.01 -28.99 -11.64
CA LYS A 209 3.36 -29.09 -12.95
C LYS A 209 1.85 -29.29 -12.74
N ARG A 210 1.03 -28.27 -13.01
CA ARG A 210 -0.40 -28.45 -13.30
C ARG A 210 -0.72 -27.93 -14.70
N SER A 211 -1.33 -28.81 -15.51
CA SER A 211 -2.01 -28.46 -16.75
C SER A 211 -3.05 -27.37 -16.51
N ASN A 212 -3.00 -26.32 -17.33
CA ASN A 212 -3.91 -25.18 -17.28
C ASN A 212 -5.32 -25.63 -17.74
N PRO A 213 -6.38 -25.60 -16.91
CA PRO A 213 -7.71 -26.03 -17.32
C PRO A 213 -8.44 -25.04 -18.24
N PHE A 214 -7.84 -23.88 -18.56
CA PHE A 214 -8.46 -22.85 -19.43
C PHE A 214 -7.83 -22.71 -20.80
N ARG A 215 -7.07 -23.73 -21.27
CA ARG A 215 -6.63 -23.83 -22.65
C ARG A 215 -7.41 -24.97 -23.32
N GLN A 216 -8.70 -24.78 -23.56
CA GLN A 216 -9.45 -25.48 -24.58
C GLN A 216 -10.51 -24.53 -25.14
N SER A 217 -10.43 -24.36 -26.44
CA SER A 217 -11.22 -23.64 -27.45
C SER A 217 -10.82 -22.22 -27.74
#